data_e72e2f4aa4b2fc7784b1e35481e73445
#
_entry.id   e72e2f4aa4b2fc7784b1e35481e73445
#
_cell.length_a   1.000
_cell.length_b   1.000
_cell.length_c   1.000
_cell.angle_alpha   90.00
_cell.angle_beta   90.00
_cell.angle_gamma   90.00
#
_symmetry.space_group_name_H-M   'P 1'
#
loop_
_entity.id
_entity.type
_entity.pdbx_description
1 polymer ?
#
loop_
_entity_poly.entity_id
_entity_poly.type
_entity_poly.pdbx_seq_one_letter_code
_entity_poly.pdbx_strand_id
1 'polypeptide(L)'
;MINSLRVPFEEYDQNIYVQITPPKAGGTPAKSFISHNLPEHMSLISIDWYDDEEWKTPTVFEKGKTYWCYIYINADCYEYNLKKAKFYLNGTQVRQDYSYNSKYKYYYILGYTEIKIDNDVATPTGFAAGSATSSSVSLKWDKNANASGYEIEQYKGGKWTQIAKINNNSAVSYNVSRLAADTTYTFRMRAYKTLSSGTAYSNYVRLAAKTQLTNTDKFVGTAISPTAVKLDWNRNDKVTGYIIEQYKGGKWTQIAVTKNNTTLTFTVKGLADATPYSFRIKTYKNADGKTNYSGYTTVKAETPPAAVKNARVTSTTATWITLEWERNANVTGYAIEQYKGGKWTQIAVTKNNTTLKFIVKGLNPDTKYSFRIRAYKTNGTKTTYGGYVSMAGTTRIANVAKFNATALSQTAVKLSWSRNTIASGYVIEQYKGGKWTQINVIKDKNVTTMVVGPLAKGTTYSFRMKSFKTVDGSNRFSEYISAKVTTAK
;
A
#
# COMPACT_ATOMS: atom_id res chain seq x y z
N MET A 1 -18.58 -55.95 -1.22
CA MET A 1 -19.34 -54.86 -0.54
C MET A 1 -18.60 -53.56 -0.77
N ILE A 2 -19.03 -52.76 -1.74
CA ILE A 2 -18.47 -51.46 -2.02
C ILE A 2 -19.43 -50.43 -1.41
N ASN A 3 -19.00 -49.80 -0.32
CA ASN A 3 -19.72 -48.71 0.31
C ASN A 3 -19.72 -47.51 -0.66
N SER A 4 -20.85 -47.24 -1.24
CA SER A 4 -21.07 -45.96 -1.96
C SER A 4 -21.16 -44.84 -0.92
N LEU A 5 -20.13 -43.98 -0.88
CA LEU A 5 -20.20 -42.69 -0.22
C LEU A 5 -21.31 -41.85 -0.90
N ARG A 6 -22.42 -41.70 -0.20
CA ARG A 6 -23.43 -40.69 -0.57
C ARG A 6 -22.84 -39.31 -0.25
N VAL A 7 -22.54 -38.54 -1.27
CA VAL A 7 -22.24 -37.11 -1.14
C VAL A 7 -23.57 -36.37 -0.89
N PRO A 8 -23.67 -35.45 0.07
CA PRO A 8 -24.93 -34.74 0.32
C PRO A 8 -25.29 -33.86 -0.87
N PHE A 9 -26.56 -33.86 -1.24
CA PHE A 9 -27.15 -32.98 -2.24
C PHE A 9 -26.93 -31.52 -1.85
N GLU A 10 -26.10 -30.80 -2.61
CA GLU A 10 -26.18 -29.35 -2.66
C GLU A 10 -27.25 -28.95 -3.66
N GLU A 11 -28.18 -28.08 -3.24
CA GLU A 11 -29.20 -27.46 -4.10
C GLU A 11 -28.50 -26.54 -5.11
N TYR A 12 -28.07 -27.07 -6.23
CA TYR A 12 -27.64 -26.27 -7.39
C TYR A 12 -28.86 -25.59 -8.02
N ASP A 13 -28.70 -24.31 -8.41
CA ASP A 13 -29.69 -23.61 -9.24
C ASP A 13 -29.85 -24.42 -10.56
N GLN A 14 -30.94 -25.15 -10.64
CA GLN A 14 -31.19 -26.18 -11.67
C GLN A 14 -31.68 -25.59 -13.00
N ASN A 15 -31.43 -24.30 -13.25
CA ASN A 15 -31.84 -23.67 -14.49
C ASN A 15 -30.82 -23.97 -15.61
N ILE A 16 -31.32 -24.52 -16.69
CA ILE A 16 -30.54 -24.84 -17.91
C ILE A 16 -30.71 -23.69 -18.90
N TYR A 17 -29.62 -23.01 -19.21
CA TYR A 17 -29.60 -21.88 -20.12
C TYR A 17 -28.84 -22.28 -21.39
N VAL A 18 -29.52 -22.17 -22.53
CA VAL A 18 -28.98 -22.50 -23.84
C VAL A 18 -29.12 -21.29 -24.75
N GLN A 19 -28.06 -20.95 -25.45
CA GLN A 19 -28.05 -19.96 -26.53
C GLN A 19 -27.79 -20.64 -27.87
N ILE A 20 -28.67 -20.43 -28.80
CA ILE A 20 -28.49 -20.85 -30.22
C ILE A 20 -28.55 -19.63 -31.13
N THR A 21 -28.08 -19.77 -32.34
CA THR A 21 -28.27 -18.73 -33.36
C THR A 21 -29.79 -18.49 -33.50
N PRO A 22 -30.27 -17.25 -33.26
CA PRO A 22 -31.68 -16.96 -33.41
C PRO A 22 -32.15 -17.21 -34.83
N PRO A 23 -33.29 -17.88 -35.01
CA PRO A 23 -33.83 -18.13 -36.35
C PRO A 23 -34.22 -16.78 -36.98
N LYS A 24 -33.90 -16.61 -38.24
CA LYS A 24 -34.25 -15.46 -39.08
C LYS A 24 -34.66 -15.92 -40.45
N ALA A 25 -35.49 -15.16 -41.14
CA ALA A 25 -35.89 -15.44 -42.52
C ALA A 25 -34.67 -15.60 -43.42
N GLY A 26 -34.62 -16.67 -44.23
CA GLY A 26 -33.51 -17.03 -45.06
C GLY A 26 -32.31 -17.70 -44.35
N GLY A 27 -32.37 -17.82 -43.00
CA GLY A 27 -31.33 -18.48 -42.21
C GLY A 27 -31.53 -19.99 -42.15
N THR A 28 -30.44 -20.73 -41.96
CA THR A 28 -30.48 -22.18 -41.74
C THR A 28 -30.74 -22.52 -40.28
N PRO A 29 -31.45 -23.62 -39.97
CA PRO A 29 -31.66 -24.07 -38.60
C PRO A 29 -30.37 -24.35 -37.85
N ALA A 30 -30.24 -23.84 -36.62
CA ALA A 30 -29.10 -24.10 -35.76
C ALA A 30 -29.05 -25.59 -35.36
N LYS A 31 -27.86 -26.19 -35.40
CA LYS A 31 -27.62 -27.60 -34.99
C LYS A 31 -26.70 -27.69 -33.77
N SER A 32 -26.22 -26.56 -33.25
CA SER A 32 -25.32 -26.49 -32.09
C SER A 32 -25.62 -25.27 -31.27
N PHE A 33 -25.14 -25.27 -30.02
CA PHE A 33 -25.19 -24.13 -29.15
C PHE A 33 -24.18 -23.06 -29.56
N ILE A 34 -24.52 -21.76 -29.35
CA ILE A 34 -23.56 -20.68 -29.31
C ILE A 34 -22.85 -20.69 -27.97
N SER A 35 -23.64 -20.76 -26.88
CA SER A 35 -23.17 -20.85 -25.50
C SER A 35 -24.21 -21.56 -24.63
N HIS A 36 -23.75 -22.15 -23.54
CA HIS A 36 -24.62 -22.82 -22.58
C HIS A 36 -23.98 -22.86 -21.20
N ASN A 37 -24.81 -23.01 -20.17
CA ASN A 37 -24.36 -23.42 -18.85
C ASN A 37 -25.02 -24.76 -18.50
N LEU A 38 -24.56 -25.82 -19.09
CA LEU A 38 -24.97 -27.18 -18.73
C LEU A 38 -24.23 -27.56 -17.43
N PRO A 39 -24.93 -28.15 -16.45
CA PRO A 39 -24.26 -28.78 -15.31
C PRO A 39 -23.23 -29.83 -15.78
N GLU A 40 -22.22 -30.07 -14.95
CA GLU A 40 -21.29 -31.18 -15.13
C GLU A 40 -22.10 -32.49 -15.26
N HIS A 41 -21.82 -33.33 -16.25
CA HIS A 41 -22.57 -34.55 -16.59
C HIS A 41 -23.85 -34.33 -17.47
N MET A 42 -24.04 -33.14 -18.02
CA MET A 42 -25.05 -32.93 -19.06
C MET A 42 -24.42 -32.58 -20.40
N SER A 43 -24.97 -33.11 -21.47
CA SER A 43 -24.49 -32.87 -22.85
C SER A 43 -25.64 -32.71 -23.83
N LEU A 44 -25.38 -31.91 -24.91
CA LEU A 44 -26.32 -31.79 -26.02
C LEU A 44 -26.38 -33.09 -26.77
N ILE A 45 -27.61 -33.61 -27.03
CA ILE A 45 -27.87 -34.71 -27.94
C ILE A 45 -28.15 -34.16 -29.34
N SER A 46 -29.18 -33.30 -29.47
CA SER A 46 -29.54 -32.69 -30.75
C SER A 46 -30.34 -31.40 -30.57
N ILE A 47 -30.39 -30.60 -31.62
CA ILE A 47 -31.31 -29.48 -31.79
C ILE A 47 -32.08 -29.76 -33.08
N ASP A 48 -33.38 -29.99 -32.94
CA ASP A 48 -34.23 -30.33 -34.04
C ASP A 48 -35.27 -29.24 -34.28
N TRP A 49 -35.54 -28.98 -35.54
CA TRP A 49 -36.49 -27.97 -35.98
C TRP A 49 -37.56 -28.58 -36.87
N TYR A 50 -38.79 -28.18 -36.64
CA TYR A 50 -39.95 -28.61 -37.43
C TYR A 50 -40.82 -27.42 -37.81
N ASP A 51 -41.36 -27.37 -39.02
CA ASP A 51 -42.40 -26.44 -39.38
C ASP A 51 -43.73 -26.80 -38.68
N ASP A 52 -44.59 -25.81 -38.47
CA ASP A 52 -45.82 -25.97 -37.71
C ASP A 52 -46.92 -26.63 -38.56
N GLU A 53 -46.75 -26.64 -39.88
CA GLU A 53 -47.77 -27.14 -40.82
C GLU A 53 -47.57 -28.63 -41.18
N GLU A 54 -46.36 -29.00 -41.51
CA GLU A 54 -46.04 -30.33 -42.06
C GLU A 54 -45.12 -31.18 -41.18
N TRP A 55 -44.64 -30.66 -40.05
CA TRP A 55 -43.65 -31.32 -39.16
C TRP A 55 -42.39 -31.81 -39.88
N LYS A 56 -42.01 -31.08 -40.93
CA LYS A 56 -40.78 -31.33 -41.67
C LYS A 56 -39.64 -30.47 -41.14
N THR A 57 -38.42 -31.01 -41.21
CA THR A 57 -37.22 -30.24 -40.87
C THR A 57 -36.98 -29.19 -41.94
N PRO A 58 -37.00 -27.89 -41.62
CA PRO A 58 -36.79 -26.84 -42.61
C PRO A 58 -35.32 -26.79 -43.03
N THR A 59 -35.04 -26.51 -44.27
CA THR A 59 -33.70 -26.21 -44.78
C THR A 59 -33.33 -24.75 -44.55
N VAL A 60 -34.33 -23.88 -44.58
CA VAL A 60 -34.25 -22.45 -44.26
C VAL A 60 -35.52 -21.99 -43.57
N PHE A 61 -35.39 -20.96 -42.75
CA PHE A 61 -36.56 -20.34 -42.11
C PHE A 61 -37.26 -19.38 -43.08
N GLU A 62 -38.56 -19.49 -43.22
CA GLU A 62 -39.40 -18.62 -44.05
C GLU A 62 -40.05 -17.53 -43.20
N LYS A 63 -40.10 -16.31 -43.74
CA LYS A 63 -40.74 -15.18 -43.08
C LYS A 63 -42.23 -15.40 -42.88
N GLY A 64 -42.73 -15.12 -41.68
CA GLY A 64 -44.13 -15.24 -41.31
C GLY A 64 -44.53 -16.65 -40.88
N LYS A 65 -43.67 -17.64 -41.05
CA LYS A 65 -43.92 -19.00 -40.60
C LYS A 65 -43.51 -19.23 -39.16
N THR A 66 -44.13 -20.19 -38.53
CA THR A 66 -43.83 -20.65 -37.18
C THR A 66 -43.10 -21.97 -37.26
N TYR A 67 -42.10 -22.14 -36.40
CA TYR A 67 -41.30 -23.35 -36.29
C TYR A 67 -41.19 -23.79 -34.85
N TRP A 68 -41.18 -25.10 -34.63
CA TRP A 68 -40.91 -25.73 -33.35
C TRP A 68 -39.41 -26.02 -33.26
N CYS A 69 -38.80 -25.55 -32.13
CA CYS A 69 -37.43 -25.88 -31.79
C CYS A 69 -37.42 -26.85 -30.60
N TYR A 70 -36.80 -28.00 -30.79
CA TYR A 70 -36.64 -29.07 -29.82
C TYR A 70 -35.17 -29.21 -29.47
N ILE A 71 -34.81 -29.15 -28.19
CA ILE A 71 -33.44 -29.28 -27.71
C ILE A 71 -33.39 -30.47 -26.75
N TYR A 72 -32.61 -31.47 -27.14
CA TYR A 72 -32.41 -32.68 -26.35
C TYR A 72 -31.08 -32.62 -25.60
N ILE A 73 -31.13 -32.77 -24.31
CA ILE A 73 -29.97 -32.79 -23.44
C ILE A 73 -29.92 -34.11 -22.69
N ASN A 74 -28.78 -34.77 -22.76
CA ASN A 74 -28.50 -35.97 -21.98
C ASN A 74 -28.11 -35.59 -20.54
N ALA A 75 -28.61 -36.36 -19.58
CA ALA A 75 -28.21 -36.28 -18.18
C ALA A 75 -27.71 -37.66 -17.74
N ASP A 76 -26.39 -37.79 -17.56
CA ASP A 76 -25.72 -39.07 -17.26
C ASP A 76 -25.84 -39.55 -15.82
N CYS A 77 -26.57 -38.87 -14.92
CA CYS A 77 -26.65 -39.27 -13.55
C CYS A 77 -28.05 -39.38 -12.98
N TYR A 78 -28.24 -40.41 -12.17
CA TYR A 78 -29.47 -40.75 -11.43
C TYR A 78 -29.94 -39.74 -10.40
N GLU A 79 -29.19 -38.64 -10.16
CA GLU A 79 -29.34 -37.82 -8.94
C GLU A 79 -29.85 -36.41 -9.16
N TYR A 80 -30.05 -35.95 -10.39
CA TYR A 80 -30.64 -34.64 -10.62
C TYR A 80 -32.16 -34.68 -10.53
N ASN A 81 -32.71 -33.76 -9.72
CA ASN A 81 -34.17 -33.59 -9.68
C ASN A 81 -34.64 -32.84 -10.94
N LEU A 82 -34.53 -33.51 -12.10
CA LEU A 82 -34.89 -32.97 -13.40
C LEU A 82 -36.30 -32.36 -13.46
N LYS A 83 -37.18 -32.78 -12.55
CA LYS A 83 -38.53 -32.23 -12.43
C LYS A 83 -38.60 -30.79 -11.96
N LYS A 84 -37.54 -30.29 -11.30
CA LYS A 84 -37.45 -28.88 -10.84
C LYS A 84 -36.63 -28.00 -11.76
N ALA A 85 -35.85 -28.58 -12.69
CA ALA A 85 -35.07 -27.82 -13.63
C ALA A 85 -35.94 -26.98 -14.55
N LYS A 86 -35.56 -25.73 -14.80
CA LYS A 86 -36.21 -24.86 -15.79
C LYS A 86 -35.30 -24.69 -16.97
N PHE A 87 -35.86 -24.85 -18.17
CA PHE A 87 -35.14 -24.74 -19.41
C PHE A 87 -35.33 -23.35 -20.02
N TYR A 88 -34.23 -22.69 -20.39
CA TYR A 88 -34.25 -21.36 -21.00
C TYR A 88 -33.51 -21.41 -22.34
N LEU A 89 -34.20 -21.04 -23.42
CA LEU A 89 -33.65 -20.91 -24.75
C LEU A 89 -33.53 -19.41 -25.13
N ASN A 90 -32.35 -18.99 -25.53
CA ASN A 90 -32.08 -17.58 -25.84
C ASN A 90 -32.66 -16.61 -24.80
N GLY A 91 -32.59 -17.02 -23.52
CA GLY A 91 -33.08 -16.25 -22.40
C GLY A 91 -34.58 -16.32 -22.15
N THR A 92 -35.38 -17.09 -22.90
CA THR A 92 -36.80 -17.28 -22.62
C THR A 92 -37.02 -18.66 -22.03
N GLN A 93 -37.78 -18.73 -20.92
CA GLN A 93 -38.19 -20.02 -20.36
C GLN A 93 -39.10 -20.71 -21.39
N VAL A 94 -38.76 -21.93 -21.73
CA VAL A 94 -39.48 -22.72 -22.70
C VAL A 94 -40.21 -23.88 -22.04
N ARG A 95 -41.14 -24.54 -22.75
CA ARG A 95 -41.74 -25.77 -22.29
C ARG A 95 -40.66 -26.85 -22.19
N GLN A 96 -40.85 -27.77 -21.25
CA GLN A 96 -39.88 -28.86 -21.04
C GLN A 96 -40.64 -30.15 -20.70
N ASP A 97 -40.00 -31.24 -21.09
CA ASP A 97 -40.38 -32.58 -20.70
C ASP A 97 -39.13 -33.38 -20.34
N TYR A 98 -39.28 -34.48 -19.67
CA TYR A 98 -38.20 -35.38 -19.35
C TYR A 98 -38.64 -36.82 -19.53
N SER A 99 -37.74 -37.62 -20.05
CA SER A 99 -38.02 -39.01 -20.31
C SER A 99 -36.78 -39.86 -20.09
N TYR A 100 -36.98 -41.14 -19.87
CA TYR A 100 -35.95 -42.14 -19.73
C TYR A 100 -35.84 -42.97 -21.02
N ASN A 101 -34.67 -43.00 -21.61
CA ASN A 101 -34.40 -43.86 -22.73
C ASN A 101 -33.94 -45.25 -22.23
N SER A 102 -34.83 -46.22 -22.22
CA SER A 102 -34.56 -47.58 -21.73
C SER A 102 -33.54 -48.35 -22.58
N LYS A 103 -33.40 -48.05 -23.86
CA LYS A 103 -32.43 -48.69 -24.76
C LYS A 103 -31.00 -48.27 -24.43
N TYR A 104 -30.78 -46.99 -24.17
CA TYR A 104 -29.45 -46.41 -23.89
C TYR A 104 -29.20 -46.10 -22.45
N LYS A 105 -30.14 -46.33 -21.53
CA LYS A 105 -30.07 -46.20 -20.07
C LYS A 105 -29.67 -44.80 -19.59
N TYR A 106 -30.16 -43.74 -20.21
CA TYR A 106 -29.96 -42.39 -19.76
C TYR A 106 -31.28 -41.62 -19.67
N TYR A 107 -31.30 -40.57 -18.85
CA TYR A 107 -32.36 -39.58 -18.83
C TYR A 107 -32.07 -38.45 -19.80
N TYR A 108 -33.10 -37.90 -20.42
CA TYR A 108 -32.94 -36.68 -21.20
C TYR A 108 -33.98 -35.64 -20.83
N ILE A 109 -33.57 -34.36 -20.95
CA ILE A 109 -34.44 -33.21 -20.85
C ILE A 109 -34.70 -32.71 -22.25
N LEU A 110 -35.95 -32.51 -22.56
CA LEU A 110 -36.42 -31.93 -23.80
C LEU A 110 -36.91 -30.52 -23.50
N GLY A 111 -36.16 -29.51 -23.93
CA GLY A 111 -36.65 -28.13 -23.99
C GLY A 111 -37.26 -27.85 -25.34
N TYR A 112 -38.47 -27.32 -25.43
CA TYR A 112 -39.10 -27.01 -26.71
C TYR A 112 -39.93 -25.71 -26.64
N THR A 113 -39.96 -25.01 -27.79
CA THR A 113 -40.73 -23.77 -27.93
C THR A 113 -41.13 -23.55 -29.37
N GLU A 114 -42.23 -22.89 -29.54
CA GLU A 114 -42.72 -22.36 -30.81
C GLU A 114 -42.02 -21.01 -31.10
N ILE A 115 -41.48 -20.81 -32.28
CA ILE A 115 -40.78 -19.58 -32.68
C ILE A 115 -41.37 -19.10 -34.01
N LYS A 116 -41.99 -17.93 -33.98
CA LYS A 116 -42.48 -17.26 -35.18
C LYS A 116 -41.38 -16.42 -35.82
N ILE A 117 -41.17 -16.53 -37.09
CA ILE A 117 -40.17 -15.81 -37.85
C ILE A 117 -40.74 -14.46 -38.34
N ASP A 118 -40.95 -13.53 -37.43
CA ASP A 118 -41.58 -12.26 -37.77
C ASP A 118 -40.59 -11.10 -38.00
N ASN A 119 -39.32 -11.27 -37.71
CA ASN A 119 -38.42 -10.13 -37.54
C ASN A 119 -37.19 -10.10 -38.45
N ASP A 120 -37.04 -9.00 -39.19
CA ASP A 120 -35.79 -8.59 -39.85
C ASP A 120 -34.74 -8.05 -38.84
N VAL A 121 -34.98 -8.15 -37.54
CA VAL A 121 -34.09 -7.65 -36.49
C VAL A 121 -33.35 -8.83 -35.86
N ALA A 122 -32.05 -8.91 -36.08
CA ALA A 122 -31.22 -9.96 -35.48
C ALA A 122 -31.15 -9.78 -33.94
N THR A 123 -31.19 -10.91 -33.25
CA THR A 123 -31.00 -10.93 -31.80
C THR A 123 -29.59 -10.44 -31.43
N PRO A 124 -29.42 -9.63 -30.39
CA PRO A 124 -28.10 -9.17 -29.94
C PRO A 124 -27.19 -10.36 -29.65
N THR A 125 -25.93 -10.26 -30.08
CA THR A 125 -24.85 -11.21 -29.77
C THR A 125 -23.87 -10.61 -28.76
N GLY A 126 -23.01 -11.41 -28.14
CA GLY A 126 -22.00 -10.98 -27.20
C GLY A 126 -22.56 -10.39 -25.90
N PHE A 127 -23.86 -10.64 -25.56
CA PHE A 127 -24.46 -10.12 -24.33
C PHE A 127 -23.83 -10.76 -23.10
N ALA A 128 -22.97 -10.00 -22.43
CA ALA A 128 -22.15 -10.45 -21.32
C ALA A 128 -22.04 -9.40 -20.22
N ALA A 129 -21.70 -9.86 -19.01
CA ALA A 129 -21.28 -8.97 -17.93
C ALA A 129 -19.84 -8.50 -18.18
N GLY A 130 -19.64 -7.19 -18.13
CA GLY A 130 -18.32 -6.56 -18.09
C GLY A 130 -17.82 -6.41 -16.64
N SER A 131 -17.32 -5.21 -16.29
CA SER A 131 -16.92 -4.91 -14.92
C SER A 131 -18.14 -4.79 -14.00
N ALA A 132 -17.97 -5.24 -12.75
CA ALA A 132 -18.96 -5.04 -11.70
C ALA A 132 -18.32 -4.31 -10.51
N THR A 133 -19.13 -3.54 -9.79
CA THR A 133 -18.81 -2.96 -8.48
C THR A 133 -19.79 -3.49 -7.43
N SER A 134 -19.71 -3.02 -6.20
CA SER A 134 -20.70 -3.36 -5.18
C SER A 134 -22.10 -2.76 -5.43
N SER A 135 -22.23 -1.83 -6.38
CA SER A 135 -23.50 -1.13 -6.64
C SER A 135 -23.85 -1.01 -8.12
N SER A 136 -23.06 -1.61 -9.01
CA SER A 136 -23.28 -1.55 -10.45
C SER A 136 -22.78 -2.79 -11.18
N VAL A 137 -23.34 -3.02 -12.35
CA VAL A 137 -22.88 -4.01 -13.32
C VAL A 137 -22.86 -3.34 -14.70
N SER A 138 -21.74 -3.47 -15.41
CA SER A 138 -21.64 -3.09 -16.82
C SER A 138 -22.12 -4.26 -17.67
N LEU A 139 -23.11 -4.03 -18.51
CA LEU A 139 -23.59 -4.95 -19.54
C LEU A 139 -22.89 -4.60 -20.84
N LYS A 140 -22.48 -5.60 -21.62
CA LYS A 140 -21.80 -5.45 -22.92
C LYS A 140 -22.47 -6.33 -23.95
N TRP A 141 -22.42 -5.93 -25.21
CA TRP A 141 -22.92 -6.68 -26.36
C TRP A 141 -22.23 -6.24 -27.64
N ASP A 142 -22.43 -6.99 -28.71
CA ASP A 142 -21.91 -6.62 -30.00
C ASP A 142 -22.84 -5.65 -30.73
N LYS A 143 -22.26 -4.79 -31.57
CA LYS A 143 -23.02 -3.85 -32.38
C LYS A 143 -23.94 -4.63 -33.35
N ASN A 144 -25.24 -4.28 -33.39
CA ASN A 144 -26.18 -4.77 -34.39
C ASN A 144 -26.40 -3.65 -35.42
N ALA A 145 -25.78 -3.80 -36.59
CA ALA A 145 -25.84 -2.79 -37.67
C ALA A 145 -27.25 -2.55 -38.21
N ASN A 146 -28.14 -3.55 -38.13
CA ASN A 146 -29.50 -3.49 -38.68
C ASN A 146 -30.56 -3.05 -37.67
N ALA A 147 -30.16 -2.77 -36.43
CA ALA A 147 -31.05 -2.24 -35.39
C ALA A 147 -31.09 -0.71 -35.41
N SER A 148 -32.15 -0.14 -34.89
CA SER A 148 -32.21 1.29 -34.49
C SER A 148 -31.71 1.50 -33.04
N GLY A 149 -31.77 0.44 -32.25
CA GLY A 149 -31.30 0.50 -30.84
C GLY A 149 -31.64 -0.77 -30.06
N TYR A 150 -31.58 -0.65 -28.75
CA TYR A 150 -31.73 -1.77 -27.82
C TYR A 150 -32.68 -1.45 -26.66
N GLU A 151 -33.39 -2.44 -26.18
CA GLU A 151 -34.15 -2.40 -24.93
C GLU A 151 -33.54 -3.39 -23.95
N ILE A 152 -33.32 -2.92 -22.70
CA ILE A 152 -32.73 -3.71 -21.62
C ILE A 152 -33.74 -3.76 -20.49
N GLU A 153 -33.98 -4.94 -19.97
CA GLU A 153 -34.87 -5.17 -18.86
C GLU A 153 -34.17 -5.93 -17.74
N GLN A 154 -34.60 -5.68 -16.51
CA GLN A 154 -34.16 -6.38 -15.31
C GLN A 154 -35.34 -7.18 -14.73
N TYR A 155 -35.07 -8.42 -14.31
CA TYR A 155 -36.05 -9.21 -13.58
C TYR A 155 -36.09 -8.75 -12.11
N LYS A 156 -37.25 -8.25 -11.67
CA LYS A 156 -37.44 -7.73 -10.32
C LYS A 156 -38.86 -7.95 -9.85
N GLY A 157 -39.02 -8.51 -8.62
CA GLY A 157 -40.37 -8.74 -8.05
C GLY A 157 -41.26 -9.64 -8.92
N GLY A 158 -40.70 -10.71 -9.50
CA GLY A 158 -41.49 -11.65 -10.31
C GLY A 158 -41.80 -11.19 -11.75
N LYS A 159 -41.35 -10.01 -12.17
CA LYS A 159 -41.62 -9.45 -13.50
C LYS A 159 -40.39 -8.80 -14.14
N TRP A 160 -40.41 -8.71 -15.48
CA TRP A 160 -39.43 -7.97 -16.27
C TRP A 160 -39.82 -6.49 -16.25
N THR A 161 -38.85 -5.64 -15.95
CA THR A 161 -38.98 -4.18 -15.91
C THR A 161 -37.95 -3.56 -16.81
N GLN A 162 -38.37 -2.73 -17.76
CA GLN A 162 -37.44 -2.00 -18.62
C GLN A 162 -36.60 -1.01 -17.80
N ILE A 163 -35.29 -1.12 -17.92
CA ILE A 163 -34.31 -0.26 -17.25
C ILE A 163 -33.61 0.69 -18.21
N ALA A 164 -33.60 0.37 -19.51
CA ALA A 164 -33.09 1.25 -20.54
C ALA A 164 -33.74 1.01 -21.89
N LYS A 165 -33.93 2.09 -22.64
CA LYS A 165 -34.14 2.10 -24.08
C LYS A 165 -33.07 2.97 -24.70
N ILE A 166 -32.24 2.37 -25.57
CA ILE A 166 -31.05 2.97 -26.15
C ILE A 166 -31.32 3.19 -27.64
N ASN A 167 -31.51 4.44 -28.05
CA ASN A 167 -31.83 4.84 -29.43
C ASN A 167 -30.54 5.01 -30.27
N ASN A 168 -29.58 4.12 -30.05
CA ASN A 168 -28.29 4.13 -30.74
C ASN A 168 -27.80 2.70 -30.95
N ASN A 169 -27.73 2.26 -32.19
CA ASN A 169 -27.24 0.91 -32.54
C ASN A 169 -25.72 0.76 -32.41
N SER A 170 -24.98 1.88 -32.27
CA SER A 170 -23.52 1.85 -32.03
C SER A 170 -23.17 1.69 -30.54
N ALA A 171 -24.17 1.79 -29.64
CA ALA A 171 -23.95 1.48 -28.23
C ALA A 171 -23.66 -0.02 -28.06
N VAL A 172 -22.59 -0.33 -27.36
CA VAL A 172 -22.12 -1.70 -27.09
C VAL A 172 -22.01 -1.98 -25.59
N SER A 173 -22.49 -1.07 -24.75
CA SER A 173 -22.51 -1.24 -23.30
C SER A 173 -23.56 -0.38 -22.63
N TYR A 174 -23.97 -0.82 -21.43
CA TYR A 174 -24.84 -0.05 -20.52
C TYR A 174 -24.47 -0.36 -19.09
N ASN A 175 -24.35 0.67 -18.23
CA ASN A 175 -24.04 0.50 -16.82
C ASN A 175 -25.31 0.55 -15.97
N VAL A 176 -25.64 -0.56 -15.36
CA VAL A 176 -26.77 -0.65 -14.39
C VAL A 176 -26.23 -0.28 -13.01
N SER A 177 -26.78 0.76 -12.40
CA SER A 177 -26.35 1.29 -11.09
C SER A 177 -27.44 1.11 -10.02
N ARG A 178 -27.11 1.49 -8.77
CA ARG A 178 -28.02 1.40 -7.60
C ARG A 178 -28.45 -0.03 -7.27
N LEU A 179 -27.57 -0.98 -7.54
CA LEU A 179 -27.75 -2.38 -7.21
C LEU A 179 -27.31 -2.66 -5.76
N ALA A 180 -27.87 -3.68 -5.13
CA ALA A 180 -27.38 -4.19 -3.86
C ALA A 180 -26.08 -4.99 -4.08
N ALA A 181 -25.17 -4.96 -3.10
CA ALA A 181 -23.92 -5.70 -3.16
C ALA A 181 -24.11 -7.21 -2.96
N ASP A 182 -23.15 -8.00 -3.46
CA ASP A 182 -23.13 -9.48 -3.39
C ASP A 182 -24.44 -10.13 -3.87
N THR A 183 -25.10 -9.51 -4.83
CA THR A 183 -26.41 -9.91 -5.32
C THR A 183 -26.37 -10.24 -6.78
N THR A 184 -26.97 -11.39 -7.15
CA THR A 184 -27.13 -11.79 -8.55
C THR A 184 -28.39 -11.15 -9.11
N TYR A 185 -28.25 -10.52 -10.27
CA TYR A 185 -29.31 -9.90 -11.04
C TYR A 185 -29.45 -10.58 -12.38
N THR A 186 -30.68 -10.73 -12.85
CA THR A 186 -30.96 -11.26 -14.16
C THR A 186 -31.43 -10.14 -15.08
N PHE A 187 -30.80 -10.04 -16.22
CA PHE A 187 -31.09 -9.07 -17.26
C PHE A 187 -31.50 -9.79 -18.53
N ARG A 188 -32.30 -9.12 -19.35
CA ARG A 188 -32.51 -9.50 -20.74
C ARG A 188 -32.42 -8.26 -21.63
N MET A 189 -32.02 -8.45 -22.87
CA MET A 189 -32.03 -7.39 -23.86
C MET A 189 -32.54 -7.89 -25.19
N ARG A 190 -33.08 -6.98 -25.99
CA ARG A 190 -33.43 -7.18 -27.37
C ARG A 190 -33.04 -6.00 -28.22
N ALA A 191 -32.81 -6.19 -29.48
CA ALA A 191 -32.67 -5.12 -30.44
C ALA A 191 -34.05 -4.71 -30.97
N TYR A 192 -34.19 -3.48 -31.42
CA TYR A 192 -35.37 -3.02 -32.13
C TYR A 192 -34.98 -2.22 -33.39
N LYS A 193 -35.88 -2.19 -34.34
CA LYS A 193 -35.77 -1.38 -35.57
C LYS A 193 -37.04 -0.56 -35.72
N THR A 194 -36.89 0.72 -35.88
CA THR A 194 -38.01 1.65 -36.18
C THR A 194 -38.26 1.60 -37.68
N LEU A 195 -39.47 1.25 -38.05
CA LEU A 195 -39.95 1.20 -39.44
C LEU A 195 -41.08 2.22 -39.60
N SER A 196 -41.41 2.60 -40.83
CA SER A 196 -42.57 3.46 -41.10
C SER A 196 -43.89 2.86 -40.64
N SER A 197 -43.98 1.54 -40.57
CA SER A 197 -45.17 0.79 -40.11
C SER A 197 -45.18 0.52 -38.61
N GLY A 198 -44.18 0.97 -37.84
CA GLY A 198 -44.06 0.69 -36.40
C GLY A 198 -42.70 0.22 -35.97
N THR A 199 -42.60 -0.45 -34.84
CA THR A 199 -41.31 -0.96 -34.30
C THR A 199 -41.28 -2.49 -34.36
N ALA A 200 -40.26 -3.02 -35.04
CA ALA A 200 -39.96 -4.44 -35.02
C ALA A 200 -38.94 -4.76 -33.94
N TYR A 201 -39.03 -5.93 -33.33
CA TYR A 201 -38.16 -6.36 -32.21
C TYR A 201 -37.52 -7.70 -32.51
N SER A 202 -36.30 -7.89 -32.04
CA SER A 202 -35.65 -9.20 -31.98
C SER A 202 -36.17 -10.06 -30.85
N ASN A 203 -35.77 -11.31 -30.80
CA ASN A 203 -35.85 -12.11 -29.59
C ASN A 203 -35.00 -11.55 -28.46
N TYR A 204 -35.31 -11.90 -27.21
CA TYR A 204 -34.51 -11.54 -26.05
C TYR A 204 -33.34 -12.49 -25.83
N VAL A 205 -32.19 -11.94 -25.47
CA VAL A 205 -31.09 -12.67 -24.83
C VAL A 205 -31.04 -12.36 -23.33
N ARG A 206 -30.63 -13.32 -22.52
CA ARG A 206 -30.56 -13.19 -21.05
C ARG A 206 -29.14 -13.29 -20.53
N LEU A 207 -28.94 -12.68 -19.36
CA LEU A 207 -27.68 -12.67 -18.65
C LEU A 207 -27.94 -12.63 -17.15
N ALA A 208 -27.28 -13.48 -16.38
CA ALA A 208 -27.14 -13.34 -14.95
C ALA A 208 -25.79 -12.69 -14.62
N ALA A 209 -25.81 -11.68 -13.78
CA ALA A 209 -24.59 -10.97 -13.38
C ALA A 209 -24.64 -10.64 -11.89
N LYS A 210 -23.51 -10.82 -11.21
CA LYS A 210 -23.39 -10.61 -9.76
C LYS A 210 -22.60 -9.35 -9.48
N THR A 211 -23.12 -8.51 -8.57
CA THR A 211 -22.38 -7.37 -8.01
C THR A 211 -21.28 -7.86 -7.08
N GLN A 212 -20.22 -7.06 -6.95
CA GLN A 212 -19.14 -7.35 -5.99
C GLN A 212 -19.64 -7.19 -4.54
N LEU A 213 -18.88 -7.73 -3.60
CA LEU A 213 -19.01 -7.43 -2.18
C LEU A 213 -18.76 -5.95 -1.93
N THR A 214 -19.37 -5.40 -0.88
CA THR A 214 -18.91 -4.13 -0.31
C THR A 214 -17.55 -4.34 0.36
N ASN A 215 -16.68 -3.34 0.21
CA ASN A 215 -15.45 -3.31 0.99
C ASN A 215 -15.73 -2.77 2.41
N THR A 216 -14.71 -2.68 3.24
CA THR A 216 -14.80 -1.89 4.47
C THR A 216 -14.95 -0.40 4.11
N ASP A 217 -15.77 0.32 4.82
CA ASP A 217 -16.05 1.75 4.58
C ASP A 217 -14.99 2.68 5.17
N LYS A 218 -14.07 2.14 5.99
CA LYS A 218 -12.97 2.89 6.58
C LYS A 218 -11.71 2.03 6.57
N PHE A 219 -10.67 2.54 5.96
CA PHE A 219 -9.34 1.92 5.97
C PHE A 219 -8.30 3.01 6.22
N VAL A 220 -7.63 2.94 7.37
CA VAL A 220 -6.69 3.96 7.85
C VAL A 220 -5.34 3.35 8.15
N GLY A 221 -4.27 4.03 7.75
CA GLY A 221 -2.89 3.68 8.09
C GLY A 221 -2.28 4.74 8.98
N THR A 222 -1.87 4.35 10.20
CA THR A 222 -1.24 5.23 11.18
C THR A 222 0.16 4.73 11.48
N ALA A 223 1.18 5.56 11.23
CA ALA A 223 2.54 5.24 11.65
C ALA A 223 2.61 5.30 13.19
N ILE A 224 2.95 4.17 13.81
CA ILE A 224 3.07 4.03 15.27
C ILE A 224 4.52 4.03 15.75
N SER A 225 5.46 3.89 14.83
CA SER A 225 6.90 4.02 15.10
C SER A 225 7.64 4.29 13.77
N PRO A 226 8.95 4.58 13.81
CA PRO A 226 9.76 4.69 12.60
C PRO A 226 9.78 3.44 11.72
N THR A 227 9.41 2.28 12.26
CA THR A 227 9.49 1.00 11.56
C THR A 227 8.18 0.23 11.50
N ALA A 228 7.06 0.87 11.88
CA ALA A 228 5.77 0.21 11.91
C ALA A 228 4.60 1.15 11.58
N VAL A 229 3.66 0.60 10.81
CA VAL A 229 2.37 1.21 10.49
C VAL A 229 1.26 0.30 11.00
N LYS A 230 0.32 0.84 11.76
CA LYS A 230 -0.92 0.19 12.14
C LYS A 230 -1.98 0.49 11.09
N LEU A 231 -2.59 -0.55 10.58
CA LEU A 231 -3.74 -0.49 9.66
C LEU A 231 -4.99 -0.83 10.46
N ASP A 232 -6.00 0.01 10.38
CA ASP A 232 -7.28 -0.16 11.05
C ASP A 232 -8.42 -0.03 10.03
N TRP A 233 -9.49 -0.82 10.20
CA TRP A 233 -10.68 -0.77 9.33
C TRP A 233 -11.95 -1.12 10.10
N ASN A 234 -13.09 -0.75 9.52
CA ASN A 234 -14.39 -1.09 10.10
C ASN A 234 -14.80 -2.50 9.75
N ARG A 235 -15.62 -3.09 10.62
CA ARG A 235 -16.20 -4.41 10.41
C ARG A 235 -17.21 -4.39 9.27
N ASN A 236 -17.15 -5.43 8.44
CA ASN A 236 -18.18 -5.76 7.47
C ASN A 236 -18.78 -7.13 7.87
N ASP A 237 -20.02 -7.15 8.30
CA ASP A 237 -20.68 -8.36 8.82
C ASP A 237 -21.02 -9.39 7.74
N LYS A 238 -20.99 -8.99 6.47
CA LYS A 238 -21.40 -9.82 5.33
C LYS A 238 -20.25 -10.57 4.66
N VAL A 239 -19.05 -10.54 5.26
CA VAL A 239 -17.85 -11.12 4.66
C VAL A 239 -17.19 -12.16 5.56
N THR A 240 -16.40 -13.05 4.99
CA THR A 240 -15.60 -14.04 5.74
C THR A 240 -14.38 -13.38 6.37
N GLY A 241 -13.73 -12.44 5.67
CA GLY A 241 -12.54 -11.77 6.16
C GLY A 241 -11.99 -10.74 5.20
N TYR A 242 -10.71 -10.38 5.42
CA TYR A 242 -10.03 -9.29 4.72
C TYR A 242 -8.68 -9.76 4.18
N ILE A 243 -8.30 -9.23 3.01
CA ILE A 243 -6.99 -9.41 2.40
C ILE A 243 -6.32 -8.05 2.36
N ILE A 244 -5.12 -7.96 2.92
CA ILE A 244 -4.33 -6.74 2.99
C ILE A 244 -3.08 -6.92 2.13
N GLU A 245 -2.79 -5.92 1.31
CA GLU A 245 -1.64 -5.90 0.43
C GLU A 245 -0.84 -4.61 0.61
N GLN A 246 0.48 -4.71 0.43
CA GLN A 246 1.43 -3.60 0.40
C GLN A 246 2.00 -3.42 -1.00
N TYR A 247 2.13 -2.19 -1.46
CA TYR A 247 2.86 -1.89 -2.68
C TYR A 247 4.36 -1.91 -2.42
N LYS A 248 5.08 -2.83 -3.05
CA LYS A 248 6.52 -3.02 -2.89
C LYS A 248 7.15 -3.50 -4.19
N GLY A 249 8.26 -2.86 -4.59
CA GLY A 249 9.00 -3.26 -5.81
C GLY A 249 8.13 -3.20 -7.08
N GLY A 250 7.31 -2.16 -7.25
CA GLY A 250 6.48 -1.97 -8.44
C GLY A 250 5.18 -2.80 -8.48
N LYS A 251 4.90 -3.63 -7.46
CA LYS A 251 3.73 -4.53 -7.43
C LYS A 251 3.04 -4.56 -6.06
N TRP A 252 1.77 -4.93 -6.08
CA TRP A 252 1.01 -5.21 -4.87
C TRP A 252 1.31 -6.64 -4.38
N THR A 253 1.68 -6.76 -3.12
CA THR A 253 2.01 -8.05 -2.49
C THR A 253 1.13 -8.24 -1.26
N GLN A 254 0.49 -9.40 -1.16
CA GLN A 254 -0.31 -9.77 0.01
C GLN A 254 0.59 -9.88 1.24
N ILE A 255 0.20 -9.19 2.32
CA ILE A 255 0.92 -9.19 3.60
C ILE A 255 0.11 -9.81 4.73
N ALA A 256 -1.21 -9.86 4.60
CA ALA A 256 -2.07 -10.52 5.58
C ALA A 256 -3.40 -10.98 4.97
N VAL A 257 -3.95 -12.04 5.55
CA VAL A 257 -5.32 -12.50 5.36
C VAL A 257 -5.92 -12.75 6.74
N THR A 258 -7.06 -12.14 7.04
CA THR A 258 -7.83 -12.48 8.24
C THR A 258 -8.82 -13.61 7.90
N LYS A 259 -8.94 -14.59 8.77
CA LYS A 259 -9.87 -15.72 8.58
C LYS A 259 -11.26 -15.48 9.18
N ASN A 260 -11.51 -14.26 9.65
CA ASN A 260 -12.78 -13.81 10.22
C ASN A 260 -12.99 -12.33 9.97
N ASN A 261 -14.22 -11.86 10.17
CA ASN A 261 -14.59 -10.45 9.99
C ASN A 261 -14.47 -9.60 11.28
N THR A 262 -13.98 -10.18 12.37
CA THR A 262 -13.81 -9.51 13.66
C THR A 262 -12.38 -9.00 13.90
N THR A 263 -11.42 -9.45 13.11
CA THR A 263 -10.06 -8.88 13.09
C THR A 263 -10.10 -7.57 12.31
N LEU A 264 -9.92 -6.45 13.00
CA LEU A 264 -10.11 -5.09 12.47
C LEU A 264 -8.84 -4.25 12.46
N THR A 265 -7.72 -4.87 12.76
CA THR A 265 -6.41 -4.21 12.79
C THR A 265 -5.30 -5.14 12.35
N PHE A 266 -4.27 -4.57 11.74
CA PHE A 266 -3.03 -5.28 11.41
C PHE A 266 -1.83 -4.33 11.50
N THR A 267 -0.76 -4.76 12.16
CA THR A 267 0.46 -3.96 12.28
C THR A 267 1.54 -4.48 11.32
N VAL A 268 1.91 -3.64 10.37
CA VAL A 268 3.04 -3.88 9.46
C VAL A 268 4.31 -3.42 10.16
N LYS A 269 5.27 -4.33 10.34
CA LYS A 269 6.56 -4.10 11.00
C LYS A 269 7.72 -4.23 10.01
N GLY A 270 8.93 -3.83 10.44
CA GLY A 270 10.14 -3.95 9.63
C GLY A 270 10.20 -2.98 8.45
N LEU A 271 9.48 -1.87 8.54
CA LEU A 271 9.50 -0.80 7.57
C LEU A 271 10.76 0.08 7.73
N ALA A 272 11.20 0.73 6.67
CA ALA A 272 12.19 1.79 6.74
C ALA A 272 11.57 3.05 7.36
N ASP A 273 12.37 3.83 8.08
CA ASP A 273 11.95 5.12 8.61
C ASP A 273 11.85 6.20 7.52
N ALA A 274 11.19 7.31 7.83
CA ALA A 274 11.02 8.45 6.94
C ALA A 274 10.59 8.08 5.50
N THR A 275 9.78 7.03 5.38
CA THR A 275 9.45 6.40 4.09
C THR A 275 7.93 6.31 3.90
N PRO A 276 7.41 6.74 2.71
CA PRO A 276 6.00 6.58 2.39
C PRO A 276 5.70 5.14 1.95
N TYR A 277 4.56 4.62 2.40
CA TYR A 277 4.04 3.30 2.06
C TYR A 277 2.61 3.40 1.57
N SER A 278 2.25 2.52 0.65
CA SER A 278 0.88 2.34 0.19
C SER A 278 0.38 0.95 0.55
N PHE A 279 -0.82 0.90 1.11
CA PHE A 279 -1.51 -0.33 1.46
C PHE A 279 -2.88 -0.34 0.83
N ARG A 280 -3.42 -1.52 0.54
CA ARG A 280 -4.80 -1.69 0.11
C ARG A 280 -5.44 -2.88 0.79
N ILE A 281 -6.74 -2.81 0.94
CA ILE A 281 -7.56 -3.84 1.55
C ILE A 281 -8.71 -4.20 0.62
N LYS A 282 -9.08 -5.47 0.57
CA LYS A 282 -10.34 -5.97 0.02
C LYS A 282 -10.96 -6.97 0.96
N THR A 283 -12.28 -7.06 0.92
CA THR A 283 -13.03 -8.11 1.61
C THR A 283 -13.13 -9.35 0.75
N TYR A 284 -13.32 -10.51 1.38
CA TYR A 284 -13.67 -11.75 0.70
C TYR A 284 -14.77 -12.50 1.45
N LYS A 285 -15.57 -13.26 0.70
CA LYS A 285 -16.62 -14.13 1.21
C LYS A 285 -16.51 -15.50 0.56
N ASN A 286 -16.43 -16.52 1.38
CA ASN A 286 -16.54 -17.90 0.94
C ASN A 286 -18.00 -18.32 1.00
N ALA A 287 -18.56 -18.74 -0.12
CA ALA A 287 -19.92 -19.26 -0.24
C ALA A 287 -19.95 -20.29 -1.39
N ASP A 288 -20.58 -21.42 -1.16
CA ASP A 288 -20.81 -22.47 -2.18
C ASP A 288 -19.53 -22.89 -2.91
N GLY A 289 -18.45 -23.14 -2.14
CA GLY A 289 -17.15 -23.56 -2.69
C GLY A 289 -16.40 -22.48 -3.49
N LYS A 290 -16.96 -21.26 -3.62
CA LYS A 290 -16.37 -20.13 -4.36
C LYS A 290 -15.99 -18.98 -3.43
N THR A 291 -14.92 -18.27 -3.78
CA THR A 291 -14.51 -17.06 -3.09
C THR A 291 -14.83 -15.83 -3.92
N ASN A 292 -15.69 -14.97 -3.40
CA ASN A 292 -16.03 -13.67 -3.99
C ASN A 292 -15.21 -12.57 -3.31
N TYR A 293 -14.91 -11.50 -4.04
CA TYR A 293 -14.09 -10.38 -3.57
C TYR A 293 -14.77 -9.04 -3.78
N SER A 294 -14.45 -8.07 -2.91
CA SER A 294 -14.76 -6.66 -3.16
C SER A 294 -13.71 -6.01 -4.07
N GLY A 295 -13.96 -4.78 -4.49
CA GLY A 295 -12.91 -3.89 -4.97
C GLY A 295 -11.92 -3.54 -3.85
N TYR A 296 -10.81 -2.86 -4.19
CA TYR A 296 -9.81 -2.41 -3.23
C TYR A 296 -10.11 -1.01 -2.68
N THR A 297 -9.81 -0.80 -1.39
CA THR A 297 -9.63 0.52 -0.79
C THR A 297 -8.15 0.71 -0.47
N THR A 298 -7.59 1.87 -0.81
CA THR A 298 -6.16 2.14 -0.67
C THR A 298 -5.92 3.25 0.35
N VAL A 299 -4.85 3.11 1.17
CA VAL A 299 -4.37 4.12 2.10
C VAL A 299 -2.87 4.33 1.93
N LYS A 300 -2.41 5.55 2.20
CA LYS A 300 -0.99 5.88 2.30
C LYS A 300 -0.66 6.23 3.74
N ALA A 301 0.51 5.78 4.21
CA ALA A 301 1.06 6.15 5.51
C ALA A 301 2.57 6.36 5.36
N GLU A 302 3.11 7.31 6.11
CA GLU A 302 4.54 7.63 6.11
C GLU A 302 5.09 7.41 7.51
N THR A 303 6.13 6.60 7.62
CA THR A 303 6.85 6.39 8.87
C THR A 303 7.63 7.65 9.24
N PRO A 304 7.66 8.07 10.52
CA PRO A 304 8.48 9.21 10.94
C PRO A 304 9.98 8.85 10.86
N PRO A 305 10.88 9.85 10.82
CA PRO A 305 12.30 9.63 10.99
C PRO A 305 12.63 8.89 12.30
N ALA A 306 13.60 7.98 12.24
CA ALA A 306 14.16 7.37 13.45
C ALA A 306 14.94 8.40 14.28
N ALA A 307 15.08 8.13 15.57
CA ALA A 307 15.97 8.90 16.42
C ALA A 307 17.41 8.82 15.90
N VAL A 308 18.14 9.91 16.04
CA VAL A 308 19.53 10.03 15.58
C VAL A 308 20.42 9.05 16.36
N LYS A 309 21.23 8.26 15.67
CA LYS A 309 22.15 7.31 16.31
C LYS A 309 23.47 7.97 16.66
N ASN A 310 24.11 7.50 17.73
CA ASN A 310 25.46 7.85 18.17
C ASN A 310 25.72 9.37 18.27
N ALA A 311 24.68 10.14 18.61
CA ALA A 311 24.81 11.56 18.87
C ALA A 311 25.60 11.79 20.16
N ARG A 312 26.72 12.48 20.05
CA ARG A 312 27.67 12.67 21.16
C ARG A 312 28.46 13.97 21.03
N VAL A 313 29.04 14.38 22.16
CA VAL A 313 30.08 15.39 22.19
C VAL A 313 31.42 14.69 21.94
N THR A 314 32.16 15.13 20.93
CA THR A 314 33.47 14.53 20.56
C THR A 314 34.66 15.34 20.98
N SER A 315 34.56 16.67 21.10
CA SER A 315 35.62 17.53 21.60
C SER A 315 35.08 18.83 22.21
N THR A 316 35.81 19.35 23.12
CA THR A 316 35.51 20.63 23.80
C THR A 316 36.76 21.48 23.95
N THR A 317 36.61 22.80 23.79
CA THR A 317 37.59 23.80 24.19
C THR A 317 37.00 24.70 25.24
N ALA A 318 37.64 25.80 25.55
CA ALA A 318 37.10 26.79 26.47
C ALA A 318 35.85 27.53 25.92
N THR A 319 35.72 27.61 24.57
CA THR A 319 34.68 28.46 23.92
C THR A 319 33.85 27.76 22.88
N TRP A 320 34.06 26.47 22.66
CA TRP A 320 33.28 25.71 21.72
C TRP A 320 33.16 24.22 22.10
N ILE A 321 32.11 23.59 21.60
CA ILE A 321 31.80 22.16 21.75
C ILE A 321 31.50 21.60 20.36
N THR A 322 32.07 20.44 20.04
CA THR A 322 31.78 19.69 18.81
C THR A 322 30.75 18.60 19.09
N LEU A 323 29.67 18.61 18.30
CA LEU A 323 28.64 17.60 18.26
C LEU A 323 28.82 16.75 17.00
N GLU A 324 28.72 15.43 17.13
CA GLU A 324 28.78 14.49 16.01
C GLU A 324 27.69 13.43 16.15
N TRP A 325 27.24 12.88 15.03
CA TRP A 325 26.20 11.86 14.97
C TRP A 325 26.33 10.99 13.72
N GLU A 326 25.58 9.89 13.67
CA GLU A 326 25.54 9.02 12.50
C GLU A 326 24.55 9.50 11.44
N ARG A 327 24.85 9.16 10.19
CA ARG A 327 24.00 9.44 9.04
C ARG A 327 22.74 8.57 9.08
N ASN A 328 21.58 9.19 8.83
CA ASN A 328 20.36 8.52 8.41
C ASN A 328 20.11 8.87 6.93
N ALA A 329 20.14 7.87 6.04
CA ALA A 329 20.03 8.09 4.60
C ALA A 329 18.61 8.51 4.15
N ASN A 330 17.59 8.23 4.96
CA ASN A 330 16.18 8.44 4.61
C ASN A 330 15.66 9.83 4.93
N VAL A 331 16.43 10.64 5.68
CA VAL A 331 15.98 11.95 6.17
C VAL A 331 16.51 13.11 5.30
N THR A 332 15.88 14.27 5.41
CA THR A 332 16.34 15.49 4.73
C THR A 332 17.52 16.13 5.47
N GLY A 333 17.51 16.09 6.81
CA GLY A 333 18.56 16.70 7.63
C GLY A 333 18.29 16.57 9.13
N TYR A 334 18.96 17.43 9.90
CA TYR A 334 18.94 17.39 11.35
C TYR A 334 18.68 18.77 11.92
N ALA A 335 17.86 18.85 12.99
CA ALA A 335 17.63 20.04 13.79
C ALA A 335 18.33 19.88 15.14
N ILE A 336 19.14 20.87 15.52
CA ILE A 336 19.96 20.89 16.73
C ILE A 336 19.48 22.00 17.62
N GLU A 337 19.25 21.69 18.89
CA GLU A 337 18.81 22.64 19.91
C GLU A 337 19.75 22.66 21.13
N GLN A 338 19.86 23.80 21.74
CA GLN A 338 20.57 24.04 22.99
C GLN A 338 19.58 24.42 24.07
N TYR A 339 19.77 23.89 25.27
CA TYR A 339 19.04 24.36 26.45
C TYR A 339 19.64 25.64 26.96
N LYS A 340 18.89 26.75 26.95
CA LYS A 340 19.32 28.07 27.35
C LYS A 340 18.15 28.84 27.97
N GLY A 341 18.36 29.45 29.12
CA GLY A 341 17.35 30.27 29.81
C GLY A 341 16.05 29.48 30.09
N GLY A 342 16.16 28.25 30.58
CA GLY A 342 15.00 27.41 30.93
C GLY A 342 14.28 26.77 29.78
N LYS A 343 14.71 26.97 28.52
CA LYS A 343 14.05 26.44 27.32
C LYS A 343 15.01 25.88 26.28
N TRP A 344 14.50 24.98 25.43
CA TRP A 344 15.21 24.49 24.27
C TRP A 344 15.09 25.49 23.13
N THR A 345 16.21 25.89 22.55
CA THR A 345 16.28 26.85 21.45
C THR A 345 17.04 26.22 20.29
N GLN A 346 16.48 26.29 19.11
CA GLN A 346 17.13 25.77 17.89
C GLN A 346 18.34 26.65 17.55
N ILE A 347 19.51 26.02 17.45
CA ILE A 347 20.77 26.68 17.12
C ILE A 347 21.26 26.37 15.72
N ALA A 348 20.82 25.26 15.12
CA ALA A 348 21.15 24.89 13.75
C ALA A 348 20.14 23.94 13.13
N VAL A 349 20.06 23.99 11.78
CA VAL A 349 19.39 23.00 10.94
C VAL A 349 20.32 22.67 9.79
N THR A 350 20.63 21.39 9.60
CA THR A 350 21.35 20.95 8.40
C THR A 350 20.34 20.74 7.26
N LYS A 351 20.65 21.22 6.05
CA LYS A 351 19.77 21.08 4.89
C LYS A 351 20.01 19.79 4.10
N ASN A 352 20.86 18.90 4.61
CA ASN A 352 21.18 17.62 4.03
C ASN A 352 21.49 16.59 5.11
N ASN A 353 21.46 15.31 4.76
CA ASN A 353 21.74 14.21 5.68
C ASN A 353 23.22 13.79 5.74
N THR A 354 24.10 14.49 5.04
CA THR A 354 25.54 14.22 5.00
C THR A 354 26.36 15.13 5.93
N THR A 355 25.76 16.22 6.44
CA THR A 355 26.36 17.03 7.49
C THR A 355 26.20 16.31 8.83
N LEU A 356 27.28 15.74 9.35
CA LEU A 356 27.29 14.87 10.54
C LEU A 356 28.03 15.46 11.73
N LYS A 357 28.42 16.72 11.63
CA LYS A 357 29.17 17.45 12.63
C LYS A 357 28.68 18.90 12.73
N PHE A 358 28.60 19.40 13.95
CA PHE A 358 28.29 20.81 14.22
C PHE A 358 29.15 21.34 15.37
N ILE A 359 29.72 22.52 15.19
CA ILE A 359 30.55 23.17 16.20
C ILE A 359 29.75 24.32 16.79
N VAL A 360 29.40 24.21 18.08
CA VAL A 360 28.76 25.27 18.83
C VAL A 360 29.85 26.19 19.40
N LYS A 361 29.87 27.43 18.94
CA LYS A 361 30.88 28.46 19.32
C LYS A 361 30.30 29.51 20.27
N GLY A 362 31.18 30.35 20.84
CA GLY A 362 30.76 31.45 21.69
C GLY A 362 30.25 31.01 23.06
N LEU A 363 30.72 29.87 23.54
CA LEU A 363 30.38 29.33 24.85
C LEU A 363 31.27 29.91 25.95
N ASN A 364 30.75 29.93 27.17
CA ASN A 364 31.55 30.33 28.35
C ASN A 364 32.45 29.17 28.81
N PRO A 365 33.65 29.41 29.25
CA PRO A 365 34.53 28.39 29.81
C PRO A 365 33.92 27.74 31.07
N ASP A 366 34.39 26.52 31.38
CA ASP A 366 34.02 25.72 32.56
C ASP A 366 32.50 25.64 32.78
N THR A 367 31.74 25.58 31.69
CA THR A 367 30.28 25.62 31.75
C THR A 367 29.70 24.37 31.11
N LYS A 368 28.72 23.73 31.78
CA LYS A 368 28.00 22.59 31.28
C LYS A 368 26.88 23.08 30.36
N TYR A 369 26.83 22.49 29.15
CA TYR A 369 25.81 22.75 28.16
C TYR A 369 25.07 21.47 27.84
N SER A 370 23.76 21.60 27.64
CA SER A 370 22.91 20.49 27.17
C SER A 370 22.41 20.80 25.78
N PHE A 371 22.46 19.79 24.92
CA PHE A 371 22.02 19.83 23.55
C PHE A 371 21.06 18.67 23.28
N ARG A 372 20.23 18.83 22.29
CA ARG A 372 19.45 17.74 21.72
C ARG A 372 19.40 17.86 20.21
N ILE A 373 19.30 16.72 19.54
CA ILE A 373 19.22 16.62 18.08
C ILE A 373 18.09 15.71 17.71
N ARG A 374 17.42 16.02 16.61
CA ARG A 374 16.45 15.14 15.94
C ARG A 374 16.64 15.18 14.44
N ALA A 375 16.34 14.08 13.76
CA ALA A 375 16.25 14.03 12.33
C ALA A 375 14.91 14.60 11.83
N TYR A 376 14.85 15.11 10.61
CA TYR A 376 13.61 15.53 9.98
C TYR A 376 13.56 15.09 8.50
N LYS A 377 12.34 14.87 8.00
CA LYS A 377 12.02 14.61 6.60
C LYS A 377 11.05 15.67 6.10
N THR A 378 11.39 16.28 4.97
CA THR A 378 10.49 17.21 4.27
C THR A 378 10.07 16.59 2.95
N ASN A 379 8.75 16.44 2.76
CA ASN A 379 8.10 16.00 1.54
C ASN A 379 7.15 17.10 1.07
N GLY A 380 7.54 17.83 0.02
CA GLY A 380 6.83 19.05 -0.40
C GLY A 380 6.78 20.08 0.73
N THR A 381 5.59 20.47 1.15
CA THR A 381 5.37 21.44 2.24
C THR A 381 5.32 20.84 3.64
N LYS A 382 5.24 19.51 3.75
CA LYS A 382 5.11 18.81 5.03
C LYS A 382 6.47 18.40 5.57
N THR A 383 6.77 18.78 6.83
CA THR A 383 7.95 18.32 7.55
C THR A 383 7.53 17.44 8.73
N THR A 384 8.13 16.25 8.82
CA THR A 384 7.98 15.32 9.93
C THR A 384 9.29 15.19 10.68
N TYR A 385 9.21 15.00 12.00
CA TYR A 385 10.38 14.95 12.89
C TYR A 385 10.46 13.60 13.59
N GLY A 386 11.69 13.13 13.79
CA GLY A 386 12.00 12.03 14.70
C GLY A 386 12.05 12.45 16.17
N GLY A 387 12.25 11.46 17.02
CA GLY A 387 12.50 11.71 18.45
C GLY A 387 13.80 12.45 18.70
N TYR A 388 13.86 13.23 19.78
CA TYR A 388 15.07 13.88 20.23
C TYR A 388 16.05 12.91 20.89
N VAL A 389 17.33 13.11 20.63
CA VAL A 389 18.44 12.49 21.37
C VAL A 389 19.22 13.61 22.07
N SER A 390 19.38 13.48 23.39
CA SER A 390 20.06 14.48 24.20
C SER A 390 21.53 14.13 24.41
N MET A 391 22.37 15.14 24.49
CA MET A 391 23.80 15.05 24.82
C MET A 391 24.21 16.25 25.66
N ALA A 392 25.26 16.11 26.46
CA ALA A 392 25.80 17.19 27.26
C ALA A 392 27.32 17.21 27.19
N GLY A 393 27.88 18.39 27.31
CA GLY A 393 29.32 18.61 27.40
C GLY A 393 29.65 19.77 28.28
N THR A 394 30.83 19.73 28.91
CA THR A 394 31.36 20.83 29.66
C THR A 394 32.54 21.42 28.90
N THR A 395 32.53 22.72 28.64
CA THR A 395 33.68 23.44 28.07
C THR A 395 34.88 23.35 29.02
N ARG A 396 36.06 23.34 28.41
CA ARG A 396 37.29 23.42 29.25
C ARG A 396 37.36 24.72 30.00
N ILE A 397 38.13 24.76 31.06
CA ILE A 397 38.48 26.03 31.72
C ILE A 397 39.27 26.91 30.76
N ALA A 398 39.15 28.20 30.84
CA ALA A 398 40.01 29.12 30.10
C ALA A 398 41.45 28.92 30.49
N ASN A 399 42.37 29.17 29.56
CA ASN A 399 43.76 29.26 29.90
C ASN A 399 44.12 30.64 30.48
N VAL A 400 45.37 30.78 30.86
CA VAL A 400 45.90 32.11 31.20
C VAL A 400 45.87 33.03 29.97
N ALA A 401 45.59 34.31 30.15
CA ALA A 401 45.53 35.26 29.02
C ALA A 401 46.89 35.56 28.40
N LYS A 402 47.96 35.47 29.21
CA LYS A 402 49.32 35.71 28.77
C LYS A 402 50.24 34.66 29.37
N PHE A 403 51.18 34.14 28.60
CA PHE A 403 52.26 33.28 29.04
C PHE A 403 53.52 33.70 28.30
N ASN A 404 54.49 34.23 29.06
CA ASN A 404 55.74 34.76 28.55
C ASN A 404 56.91 33.99 29.11
N ALA A 405 57.96 33.89 28.33
CA ALA A 405 59.26 33.40 28.75
C ALA A 405 60.34 34.48 28.43
N THR A 406 61.11 34.87 29.37
CA THR A 406 62.16 35.89 29.25
C THR A 406 63.48 35.32 29.76
N ALA A 407 64.59 35.56 29.04
CA ALA A 407 65.92 35.21 29.52
C ALA A 407 66.22 36.02 30.79
N LEU A 408 66.55 35.33 31.86
CA LEU A 408 66.98 35.95 33.14
C LEU A 408 68.51 36.01 33.23
N SER A 409 69.17 35.01 32.66
CA SER A 409 70.62 34.91 32.57
C SER A 409 71.04 33.98 31.42
N GLN A 410 72.33 33.67 31.31
CA GLN A 410 72.85 32.66 30.38
C GLN A 410 72.33 31.25 30.70
N THR A 411 71.93 30.99 31.92
CA THR A 411 71.50 29.64 32.39
C THR A 411 70.12 29.60 33.01
N ALA A 412 69.34 30.69 32.98
CA ALA A 412 68.03 30.74 33.60
C ALA A 412 67.02 31.53 32.72
N VAL A 413 65.80 31.10 32.75
CA VAL A 413 64.62 31.69 32.11
C VAL A 413 63.55 31.93 33.15
N LYS A 414 62.93 33.13 33.12
CA LYS A 414 61.73 33.45 33.88
C LYS A 414 60.48 33.21 33.02
N LEU A 415 59.62 32.35 33.50
CA LEU A 415 58.27 32.17 32.98
C LEU A 415 57.33 33.08 33.80
N SER A 416 56.41 33.75 33.11
CA SER A 416 55.39 34.59 33.76
C SER A 416 54.08 34.49 33.04
N TRP A 417 52.96 34.54 33.79
CA TRP A 417 51.64 34.41 33.24
C TRP A 417 50.59 35.19 34.00
N SER A 418 49.44 35.43 33.35
CA SER A 418 48.29 36.06 34.02
C SER A 418 47.64 35.06 34.93
N ARG A 419 47.19 35.55 36.11
CA ARG A 419 46.40 34.74 37.07
C ARG A 419 45.12 34.22 36.40
N ASN A 420 44.83 32.94 36.54
CA ASN A 420 43.56 32.35 36.18
C ASN A 420 42.73 32.18 37.46
N THR A 421 41.67 33.01 37.63
CA THR A 421 40.91 33.09 38.88
C THR A 421 40.08 31.84 39.17
N ILE A 422 39.71 31.05 38.15
CA ILE A 422 38.90 29.84 38.29
C ILE A 422 39.76 28.56 38.38
N ALA A 423 41.05 28.63 38.12
CA ALA A 423 41.94 27.49 38.18
C ALA A 423 42.24 27.13 39.67
N SER A 424 42.61 25.86 39.88
CA SER A 424 43.25 25.38 41.12
C SER A 424 44.78 25.47 41.04
N GLY A 425 45.32 25.51 39.80
CA GLY A 425 46.76 25.61 39.59
C GLY A 425 47.13 25.46 38.11
N TYR A 426 48.44 25.15 37.88
CA TYR A 426 49.02 25.12 36.57
C TYR A 426 49.94 23.92 36.38
N VAL A 427 50.03 23.38 35.18
CA VAL A 427 51.00 22.38 34.72
C VAL A 427 51.90 23.06 33.71
N ILE A 428 53.22 23.01 33.93
CA ILE A 428 54.24 23.59 33.06
C ILE A 428 55.08 22.45 32.46
N GLU A 429 55.29 22.51 31.15
CA GLU A 429 56.07 21.52 30.40
C GLU A 429 57.14 22.26 29.58
N GLN A 430 58.27 21.61 29.42
CA GLN A 430 59.40 22.01 28.56
C GLN A 430 59.53 21.02 27.42
N TYR A 431 59.80 21.49 26.22
CA TYR A 431 60.15 20.63 25.08
C TYR A 431 61.62 20.21 25.18
N LYS A 432 61.89 18.92 25.40
CA LYS A 432 63.20 18.37 25.59
C LYS A 432 63.30 16.96 24.94
N GLY A 433 64.36 16.71 24.14
CA GLY A 433 64.53 15.41 23.52
C GLY A 433 63.41 14.96 22.61
N GLY A 434 62.83 15.88 21.81
CA GLY A 434 61.77 15.57 20.87
C GLY A 434 60.36 15.45 21.48
N LYS A 435 60.20 15.65 22.81
CA LYS A 435 58.89 15.49 23.51
C LYS A 435 58.66 16.59 24.55
N TRP A 436 57.43 16.83 24.86
CA TRP A 436 57.00 17.69 25.96
C TRP A 436 57.15 16.92 27.27
N THR A 437 57.88 17.47 28.21
CA THR A 437 58.15 16.90 29.54
C THR A 437 57.65 17.85 30.62
N GLN A 438 56.84 17.36 31.52
CA GLN A 438 56.35 18.12 32.68
C GLN A 438 57.54 18.49 33.58
N ILE A 439 57.70 19.78 33.85
CA ILE A 439 58.75 20.30 34.72
C ILE A 439 58.19 20.80 36.07
N ASN A 440 56.91 21.16 36.14
CA ASN A 440 56.29 21.55 37.39
C ASN A 440 54.77 21.42 37.38
N VAL A 441 54.17 21.18 38.56
CA VAL A 441 52.73 21.30 38.87
C VAL A 441 52.57 22.26 40.01
N ILE A 442 52.03 23.45 39.73
CA ILE A 442 51.81 24.48 40.69
C ILE A 442 50.36 24.37 41.18
N LYS A 443 50.13 24.05 42.46
CA LYS A 443 48.80 23.84 43.07
C LYS A 443 48.19 25.11 43.64
N ASP A 444 48.80 26.26 43.39
CA ASP A 444 48.29 27.59 43.82
C ASP A 444 48.10 28.48 42.57
N LYS A 445 46.87 28.88 42.34
CA LYS A 445 46.51 29.80 41.24
C LYS A 445 47.08 31.21 41.41
N ASN A 446 47.55 31.60 42.59
CA ASN A 446 48.12 32.89 42.83
C ASN A 446 49.60 33.00 42.37
N VAL A 447 50.28 31.88 42.22
CA VAL A 447 51.61 31.86 41.66
C VAL A 447 51.54 32.19 40.18
N THR A 448 52.24 33.24 39.74
CA THR A 448 52.21 33.78 38.38
C THR A 448 53.58 33.84 37.71
N THR A 449 54.62 33.35 38.39
CA THR A 449 55.98 33.32 37.87
C THR A 449 56.71 32.06 38.32
N MET A 450 57.70 31.63 37.54
CA MET A 450 58.61 30.53 37.85
C MET A 450 59.94 30.73 37.14
N VAL A 451 61.05 30.43 37.80
CA VAL A 451 62.37 30.40 37.21
C VAL A 451 62.71 28.96 36.82
N VAL A 452 63.24 28.76 35.62
CA VAL A 452 63.70 27.47 35.08
C VAL A 452 65.20 27.55 34.86
N GLY A 453 65.92 26.62 35.45
CA GLY A 453 67.35 26.44 35.31
C GLY A 453 67.85 25.25 36.15
N PRO A 454 69.08 24.77 35.95
CA PRO A 454 70.11 25.24 34.99
C PRO A 454 69.80 24.90 33.55
N LEU A 455 70.03 25.83 32.63
CA LEU A 455 69.88 25.73 31.18
C LEU A 455 71.22 25.99 30.46
N ALA A 456 71.36 25.57 29.21
CA ALA A 456 72.56 25.88 28.40
C ALA A 456 72.47 27.33 27.88
N LYS A 457 73.63 28.01 27.82
CA LYS A 457 73.75 29.37 27.27
C LYS A 457 73.44 29.42 25.76
N GLY A 458 72.91 30.53 25.27
CA GLY A 458 72.63 30.78 23.86
C GLY A 458 71.70 29.78 23.22
N THR A 459 70.92 29.07 23.99
CA THR A 459 70.06 27.96 23.55
C THR A 459 68.57 28.35 23.63
N THR A 460 67.85 27.95 22.55
CA THR A 460 66.42 28.22 22.45
C THR A 460 65.61 27.11 23.15
N TYR A 461 64.71 27.51 24.04
CA TYR A 461 63.81 26.65 24.79
C TYR A 461 62.36 26.97 24.47
N SER A 462 61.55 25.92 24.38
CA SER A 462 60.12 26.04 24.26
C SER A 462 59.42 25.51 25.49
N PHE A 463 58.51 26.31 26.03
CA PHE A 463 57.66 25.98 27.18
C PHE A 463 56.20 26.00 26.76
N ARG A 464 55.37 25.18 27.42
CA ARG A 464 53.93 25.29 27.35
C ARG A 464 53.35 25.12 28.75
N MET A 465 52.19 25.71 28.95
CA MET A 465 51.48 25.54 30.19
C MET A 465 49.99 25.33 29.92
N LYS A 466 49.31 24.69 30.86
CA LYS A 466 47.84 24.58 30.93
C LYS A 466 47.40 24.85 32.39
N SER A 467 46.27 25.51 32.53
CA SER A 467 45.59 25.63 33.81
C SER A 467 44.82 24.35 34.15
N PHE A 468 44.67 24.01 35.39
CA PHE A 468 43.76 22.95 35.82
C PHE A 468 42.82 23.46 36.96
N LYS A 469 41.63 22.86 37.00
CA LYS A 469 40.66 23.01 38.07
C LYS A 469 40.32 21.64 38.62
N THR A 470 40.48 21.48 39.94
CA THR A 470 40.09 20.23 40.60
C THR A 470 38.60 20.30 40.95
N VAL A 471 37.83 19.34 40.51
CA VAL A 471 36.40 19.17 40.78
C VAL A 471 36.18 17.69 41.12
N ASP A 472 35.61 17.44 42.31
CA ASP A 472 35.33 16.08 42.80
C ASP A 472 36.56 15.14 42.69
N GLY A 473 37.74 15.63 43.09
CA GLY A 473 38.99 14.88 43.08
C GLY A 473 39.64 14.69 41.71
N SER A 474 39.01 15.16 40.63
CA SER A 474 39.53 15.03 39.24
C SER A 474 39.93 16.38 38.66
N ASN A 475 41.01 16.41 37.89
CA ASN A 475 41.49 17.62 37.26
C ASN A 475 40.91 17.80 35.86
N ARG A 476 40.27 18.96 35.64
CA ARG A 476 39.88 19.45 34.29
C ARG A 476 40.92 20.45 33.83
N PHE A 477 41.38 20.31 32.58
CA PHE A 477 42.48 21.10 32.02
C PHE A 477 41.99 22.07 30.92
N SER A 478 42.68 23.23 30.84
CA SER A 478 42.60 24.12 29.69
C SER A 478 43.33 23.55 28.48
N GLU A 479 43.24 24.24 27.35
CA GLU A 479 44.21 24.07 26.26
C GLU A 479 45.62 24.48 26.72
N TYR A 480 46.65 24.10 25.97
CA TYR A 480 48.02 24.62 26.19
C TYR A 480 48.19 26.00 25.57
N ILE A 481 49.00 26.84 26.23
CA ILE A 481 49.58 28.03 25.66
C ILE A 481 51.09 27.89 25.72
N SER A 482 51.81 28.37 24.70
CA SER A 482 53.24 28.15 24.54
C SER A 482 54.03 29.45 24.49
N ALA A 483 55.25 29.40 24.95
CA ALA A 483 56.21 30.49 24.85
C ALA A 483 57.59 29.94 24.45
N LYS A 484 58.40 30.71 23.71
CA LYS A 484 59.76 30.44 23.33
C LYS A 484 60.66 31.54 23.84
N VAL A 485 61.89 31.13 24.19
CA VAL A 485 62.93 32.08 24.63
C VAL A 485 64.30 31.52 24.37
N THR A 486 65.27 32.37 24.06
CA THR A 486 66.68 32.00 23.96
C THR A 486 67.40 32.57 25.15
N THR A 487 68.17 31.74 25.89
CA THR A 487 69.05 32.20 27.01
C THR A 487 70.11 33.16 26.49
N ALA A 488 70.59 34.05 27.36
CA ALA A 488 71.66 34.97 26.95
C ALA A 488 72.91 34.16 26.46
N LYS A 489 73.62 34.79 25.55
CA LYS A 489 74.88 34.24 25.01
C LYS A 489 75.99 34.35 26.01
#